data_22e3bf9e329703e712a9548b1381f049
#
_entry.id   22e3bf9e329703e712a9548b1381f049
#
_cell.length_a   1.000
_cell.length_b   1.000
_cell.length_c   1.000
_cell.angle_alpha   90.00
_cell.angle_beta   90.00
_cell.angle_gamma   90.00
#
_symmetry.space_group_name_H-M   'P 1'
#
loop_
_entity.id
_entity.type
_entity.pdbx_description
1 polymer ?
#
loop_
_entity_poly.entity_id
_entity_poly.type
_entity_poly.pdbx_seq_one_letter_code
_entity_poly.pdbx_strand_id
1 'polypeptide(L)'
;MLIGFFVAPAYDFWLARQRYEYKYNLAGSLTAITALLASLCAVMIVLHMNAKELSDVANGRLYASNIVSYIVYGILWFIIIFRGKTFFNKEYWKFSLQLSIPLIGYALAAQVLSVSDRMMISRMVDNSAVGIYSTLYTVSSISLLVWSAINASFIPYLYQNIESDKNEIKKYSLLLMGAYAIVAALLTFFAPEIVRTLATEEYYEAIYIMPPIAGGVFLTCVSNMYSNIMIYYKKTQYIMYASIAAAATNVALNYFCIAKFGYMAAAYTTLVAYIVLALGEAVCAHVVCKKERGANYEVYNDKAVGLMAVMAILLCLSGLIWYQYAVLRYGIIIAGCAVGAVLGYRVIKMRKVKQ
;
A
#
# COMPACT_ATOMS: atom_id res chain seq x y z
N MET A 1 -3.95 -24.45 -1.00
CA MET A 1 -4.48 -23.07 -1.14
C MET A 1 -5.83 -22.87 -0.45
N LEU A 2 -6.86 -23.70 -0.67
CA LEU A 2 -8.18 -23.52 -0.05
C LEU A 2 -8.15 -23.44 1.49
N ILE A 3 -7.35 -24.27 2.15
CA ILE A 3 -7.21 -24.21 3.62
C ILE A 3 -6.75 -22.82 4.09
N GLY A 4 -5.85 -22.18 3.35
CA GLY A 4 -5.40 -20.83 3.67
C GLY A 4 -6.52 -19.81 3.74
N PHE A 5 -7.48 -19.86 2.83
CA PHE A 5 -8.64 -18.94 2.83
C PHE A 5 -9.49 -19.05 4.10
N PHE A 6 -9.56 -20.22 4.71
CA PHE A 6 -10.33 -20.41 5.94
C PHE A 6 -9.58 -20.00 7.20
N VAL A 7 -8.26 -20.18 7.26
CA VAL A 7 -7.50 -19.96 8.49
C VAL A 7 -6.76 -18.62 8.53
N ALA A 8 -6.34 -18.06 7.37
CA ALA A 8 -5.63 -16.79 7.32
C ALA A 8 -6.42 -15.60 7.91
N PRO A 9 -7.74 -15.46 7.68
CA PRO A 9 -8.50 -14.35 8.27
C PRO A 9 -8.43 -14.31 9.81
N ALA A 10 -8.28 -15.45 10.48
CA ALA A 10 -8.14 -15.48 11.94
C ALA A 10 -6.83 -14.86 12.42
N TYR A 11 -5.75 -15.07 11.68
CA TYR A 11 -4.45 -14.45 11.94
C TYR A 11 -4.51 -12.93 11.75
N ASP A 12 -5.05 -12.47 10.63
CA ASP A 12 -5.18 -11.05 10.32
C ASP A 12 -6.08 -10.33 11.34
N PHE A 13 -7.21 -10.95 11.71
CA PHE A 13 -8.10 -10.44 12.74
C PHE A 13 -7.40 -10.34 14.10
N TRP A 14 -6.65 -11.36 14.50
CA TRP A 14 -5.92 -11.36 15.75
C TRP A 14 -4.85 -10.27 15.77
N LEU A 15 -4.06 -10.12 14.69
CA LEU A 15 -3.06 -9.06 14.55
C LEU A 15 -3.69 -7.67 14.60
N ALA A 16 -4.80 -7.46 13.89
CA ALA A 16 -5.53 -6.20 13.90
C ALA A 16 -5.97 -5.86 15.33
N ARG A 17 -6.56 -6.82 16.04
CA ARG A 17 -6.97 -6.65 17.44
C ARG A 17 -5.80 -6.23 18.34
N GLN A 18 -4.63 -6.90 18.23
CA GLN A 18 -3.47 -6.52 19.04
C GLN A 18 -3.01 -5.09 18.74
N ARG A 19 -3.09 -4.65 17.48
CA ARG A 19 -2.77 -3.26 17.08
C ARG A 19 -3.77 -2.26 17.67
N TYR A 20 -5.05 -2.55 17.68
CA TYR A 20 -6.08 -1.71 18.32
C TYR A 20 -5.92 -1.64 19.86
N GLU A 21 -5.38 -2.69 20.49
CA GLU A 21 -5.04 -2.72 21.91
C GLU A 21 -3.64 -2.12 22.19
N TYR A 22 -2.96 -1.52 21.19
CA TYR A 22 -1.58 -0.98 21.26
C TYR A 22 -0.50 -2.00 21.67
N LYS A 23 -0.77 -3.29 21.58
CA LYS A 23 0.16 -4.38 21.85
C LYS A 23 1.05 -4.69 20.66
N TYR A 24 1.76 -3.69 20.14
CA TYR A 24 2.56 -3.79 18.91
C TYR A 24 3.68 -4.83 18.99
N ASN A 25 4.33 -4.94 20.18
CA ASN A 25 5.41 -5.90 20.36
C ASN A 25 4.92 -7.34 20.15
N LEU A 26 3.73 -7.66 20.64
CA LEU A 26 3.15 -9.01 20.53
C LEU A 26 2.75 -9.31 19.07
N ALA A 27 2.17 -8.34 18.36
CA ALA A 27 1.84 -8.48 16.96
C ALA A 27 3.12 -8.61 16.10
N GLY A 28 4.11 -7.75 16.35
CA GLY A 28 5.38 -7.74 15.63
C GLY A 28 6.20 -9.02 15.85
N SER A 29 6.31 -9.49 17.10
CA SER A 29 7.03 -10.72 17.42
C SER A 29 6.39 -11.95 16.79
N LEU A 30 5.06 -12.08 16.83
CA LEU A 30 4.38 -13.21 16.18
C LEU A 30 4.61 -13.19 14.66
N THR A 31 4.50 -12.03 14.02
CA THR A 31 4.76 -11.90 12.58
C THR A 31 6.21 -12.26 12.23
N ALA A 32 7.19 -11.75 13.00
CA ALA A 32 8.60 -12.04 12.77
C ALA A 32 8.93 -13.53 12.99
N ILE A 33 8.45 -14.12 14.07
CA ILE A 33 8.67 -15.54 14.37
C ILE A 33 8.05 -16.42 13.29
N THR A 34 6.81 -16.14 12.85
CA THR A 34 6.15 -16.90 11.80
C THR A 34 6.93 -16.81 10.49
N ALA A 35 7.40 -15.63 10.11
CA ALA A 35 8.18 -15.44 8.89
C ALA A 35 9.55 -16.14 8.95
N LEU A 36 10.25 -16.07 10.09
CA LEU A 36 11.52 -16.75 10.29
C LEU A 36 11.37 -18.27 10.24
N LEU A 37 10.39 -18.82 10.93
CA LEU A 37 10.12 -20.27 10.93
C LEU A 37 9.75 -20.76 9.53
N ALA A 38 8.87 -20.03 8.82
CA ALA A 38 8.51 -20.37 7.45
C ALA A 38 9.71 -20.36 6.50
N SER A 39 10.59 -19.36 6.63
CA SER A 39 11.80 -19.23 5.81
C SER A 39 12.80 -20.36 6.14
N LEU A 40 13.04 -20.64 7.43
CA LEU A 40 13.93 -21.73 7.86
C LEU A 40 13.44 -23.09 7.38
N CYS A 41 12.14 -23.39 7.52
CA CYS A 41 11.56 -24.62 7.01
C CYS A 41 11.69 -24.73 5.48
N ALA A 42 11.47 -23.63 4.75
CA ALA A 42 11.63 -23.60 3.31
C ALA A 42 13.08 -23.91 2.90
N VAL A 43 14.08 -23.30 3.56
CA VAL A 43 15.50 -23.57 3.30
C VAL A 43 15.87 -25.01 3.61
N MET A 44 15.45 -25.55 4.77
CA MET A 44 15.72 -26.94 5.15
C MET A 44 15.16 -27.94 4.14
N ILE A 45 13.94 -27.72 3.66
CA ILE A 45 13.33 -28.61 2.66
C ILE A 45 14.04 -28.51 1.31
N VAL A 46 14.43 -27.31 0.87
CA VAL A 46 15.21 -27.13 -0.37
C VAL A 46 16.54 -27.86 -0.28
N LEU A 47 17.29 -27.72 0.82
CA LEU A 47 18.56 -28.42 1.03
C LEU A 47 18.37 -29.95 1.05
N HIS A 48 17.32 -30.44 1.72
CA HIS A 48 17.02 -31.87 1.77
C HIS A 48 16.62 -32.43 0.41
N MET A 49 15.82 -31.72 -0.38
CA MET A 49 15.39 -32.13 -1.72
C MET A 49 16.55 -32.11 -2.72
N ASN A 50 17.41 -31.08 -2.66
CA ASN A 50 18.64 -31.02 -3.48
C ASN A 50 19.60 -32.16 -3.15
N ALA A 51 19.77 -32.50 -1.88
CA ALA A 51 20.62 -33.61 -1.44
C ALA A 51 20.12 -34.99 -1.93
N LYS A 52 18.82 -35.08 -2.24
CA LYS A 52 18.18 -36.30 -2.77
C LYS A 52 17.89 -36.28 -4.27
N GLU A 53 18.38 -35.22 -4.98
CA GLU A 53 18.14 -35.01 -6.42
C GLU A 53 16.66 -35.06 -6.84
N LEU A 54 15.76 -34.61 -5.97
CA LEU A 54 14.33 -34.63 -6.23
C LEU A 54 13.96 -33.49 -7.21
N SER A 55 13.14 -33.80 -8.19
CA SER A 55 12.86 -32.93 -9.35
C SER A 55 11.94 -31.74 -9.07
N ASP A 56 11.28 -31.63 -7.91
CA ASP A 56 10.23 -30.62 -7.66
C ASP A 56 10.53 -29.68 -6.48
N VAL A 57 11.76 -29.17 -6.45
CA VAL A 57 12.29 -28.32 -5.36
C VAL A 57 11.47 -27.03 -5.18
N ALA A 58 10.98 -26.43 -6.28
CA ALA A 58 10.21 -25.19 -6.24
C ALA A 58 8.88 -25.36 -5.48
N ASN A 59 8.13 -26.44 -5.77
CA ASN A 59 6.91 -26.74 -5.06
C ASN A 59 7.18 -27.14 -3.60
N GLY A 60 8.24 -27.92 -3.34
CA GLY A 60 8.68 -28.27 -2.00
C GLY A 60 8.90 -27.04 -1.11
N ARG A 61 9.57 -26.00 -1.63
CA ARG A 61 9.77 -24.72 -0.96
C ARG A 61 8.43 -24.04 -0.61
N LEU A 62 7.51 -23.97 -1.58
CA LEU A 62 6.20 -23.35 -1.40
C LEU A 62 5.36 -24.09 -0.37
N TYR A 63 5.33 -25.41 -0.42
CA TYR A 63 4.59 -26.22 0.57
C TYR A 63 5.16 -26.04 1.98
N ALA A 64 6.47 -26.01 2.13
CA ALA A 64 7.12 -25.85 3.43
C ALA A 64 6.76 -24.52 4.12
N SER A 65 6.89 -23.42 3.39
CA SER A 65 6.56 -22.09 3.93
C SER A 65 5.08 -21.95 4.27
N ASN A 66 4.20 -22.51 3.43
CA ASN A 66 2.76 -22.48 3.65
C ASN A 66 2.31 -23.34 4.84
N ILE A 67 2.88 -24.53 5.04
CA ILE A 67 2.52 -25.42 6.15
C ILE A 67 2.77 -24.74 7.49
N VAL A 68 3.94 -24.10 7.68
CA VAL A 68 4.25 -23.36 8.91
C VAL A 68 3.23 -22.26 9.17
N SER A 69 2.93 -21.48 8.13
CA SER A 69 1.94 -20.40 8.23
C SER A 69 0.56 -20.94 8.59
N TYR A 70 0.11 -22.01 7.95
CA TYR A 70 -1.21 -22.60 8.20
C TYR A 70 -1.33 -23.24 9.60
N ILE A 71 -0.24 -23.77 10.15
CA ILE A 71 -0.24 -24.24 11.54
C ILE A 71 -0.48 -23.08 12.52
N VAL A 72 0.25 -21.97 12.37
CA VAL A 72 0.08 -20.79 13.22
C VAL A 72 -1.33 -20.21 13.07
N TYR A 73 -1.81 -20.06 11.83
CA TYR A 73 -3.16 -19.56 11.55
C TYR A 73 -4.25 -20.47 12.10
N GLY A 74 -4.08 -21.79 11.97
CA GLY A 74 -4.99 -22.79 12.51
C GLY A 74 -5.07 -22.75 14.03
N ILE A 75 -3.94 -22.60 14.72
CA ILE A 75 -3.91 -22.47 16.18
C ILE A 75 -4.71 -21.23 16.61
N LEU A 76 -4.51 -20.09 15.96
CA LEU A 76 -5.26 -18.86 16.27
C LEU A 76 -6.76 -19.00 15.95
N TRP A 77 -7.10 -19.66 14.84
CA TRP A 77 -8.48 -19.94 14.46
C TRP A 77 -9.20 -20.77 15.54
N PHE A 78 -8.56 -21.85 16.03
CA PHE A 78 -9.08 -22.65 17.14
C PHE A 78 -9.25 -21.80 18.42
N ILE A 79 -8.25 -21.02 18.78
CA ILE A 79 -8.31 -20.15 19.98
C ILE A 79 -9.50 -19.18 19.89
N ILE A 80 -9.73 -18.57 18.72
CA ILE A 80 -10.82 -17.61 18.52
C ILE A 80 -12.17 -18.31 18.65
N ILE A 81 -12.36 -19.46 18.01
CA ILE A 81 -13.63 -20.23 18.06
C ILE A 81 -13.93 -20.72 19.48
N PHE A 82 -12.94 -21.33 20.14
CA PHE A 82 -13.16 -21.84 21.49
C PHE A 82 -13.48 -20.73 22.50
N ARG A 83 -12.88 -19.56 22.34
CA ARG A 83 -13.17 -18.40 23.19
C ARG A 83 -14.51 -17.74 22.85
N GLY A 84 -14.88 -17.73 21.57
CA GLY A 84 -16.11 -17.09 21.10
C GLY A 84 -17.38 -17.85 21.45
N LYS A 85 -17.31 -19.15 21.68
CA LYS A 85 -18.42 -20.07 22.04
C LYS A 85 -19.63 -19.98 21.10
N THR A 86 -19.54 -19.22 20.01
CA THR A 86 -20.63 -18.98 19.06
C THR A 86 -20.09 -19.10 17.65
N PHE A 87 -20.55 -20.09 16.90
CA PHE A 87 -20.12 -20.31 15.52
C PHE A 87 -20.89 -19.44 14.52
N PHE A 88 -22.17 -19.21 14.76
CA PHE A 88 -23.02 -18.45 13.86
C PHE A 88 -23.91 -17.48 14.62
N ASN A 89 -23.86 -16.21 14.24
CA ASN A 89 -24.76 -15.16 14.71
C ASN A 89 -25.25 -14.36 13.50
N LYS A 90 -26.56 -14.40 13.22
CA LYS A 90 -27.17 -13.76 12.04
C LYS A 90 -26.96 -12.25 11.98
N GLU A 91 -26.94 -11.56 13.11
CA GLU A 91 -26.75 -10.10 13.18
C GLU A 91 -25.31 -9.74 12.81
N TYR A 92 -24.33 -10.47 13.38
CA TYR A 92 -22.91 -10.27 13.04
C TYR A 92 -22.61 -10.60 11.58
N TRP A 93 -23.21 -11.67 11.05
CA TRP A 93 -23.06 -12.02 9.64
C TRP A 93 -23.64 -10.93 8.72
N LYS A 94 -24.86 -10.46 9.01
CA LYS A 94 -25.49 -9.36 8.25
C LYS A 94 -24.63 -8.10 8.27
N PHE A 95 -24.15 -7.71 9.45
CA PHE A 95 -23.27 -6.55 9.62
C PHE A 95 -21.96 -6.72 8.83
N SER A 96 -21.29 -7.86 8.98
CA SER A 96 -20.03 -8.13 8.29
C SER A 96 -20.19 -8.14 6.77
N LEU A 97 -21.24 -8.76 6.23
CA LEU A 97 -21.51 -8.80 4.80
C LEU A 97 -21.83 -7.40 4.24
N GLN A 98 -22.62 -6.60 4.93
CA GLN A 98 -22.90 -5.22 4.51
C GLN A 98 -21.65 -4.36 4.40
N LEU A 99 -20.67 -4.60 5.28
CA LEU A 99 -19.38 -3.89 5.26
C LEU A 99 -18.41 -4.47 4.22
N SER A 100 -18.38 -5.80 4.08
CA SER A 100 -17.37 -6.51 3.30
C SER A 100 -17.71 -6.58 1.80
N ILE A 101 -18.99 -6.65 1.40
CA ILE A 101 -19.36 -6.74 -0.02
C ILE A 101 -18.84 -5.52 -0.82
N PRO A 102 -19.01 -4.27 -0.37
CA PRO A 102 -18.42 -3.14 -1.05
C PRO A 102 -16.88 -3.18 -1.06
N LEU A 103 -16.25 -3.70 0.01
CA LEU A 103 -14.79 -3.84 0.06
C LEU A 103 -14.27 -4.90 -0.92
N ILE A 104 -15.06 -5.93 -1.25
CA ILE A 104 -14.72 -6.85 -2.34
C ILE A 104 -14.72 -6.11 -3.68
N GLY A 105 -15.73 -5.29 -3.94
CA GLY A 105 -15.77 -4.44 -5.14
C GLY A 105 -14.57 -3.48 -5.23
N TYR A 106 -14.21 -2.87 -4.10
CA TYR A 106 -12.97 -2.09 -3.98
C TYR A 106 -11.73 -2.92 -4.32
N ALA A 107 -11.58 -4.10 -3.71
CA ALA A 107 -10.41 -4.95 -3.94
C ALA A 107 -10.29 -5.40 -5.41
N LEU A 108 -11.41 -5.73 -6.06
CA LEU A 108 -11.44 -6.06 -7.49
C LEU A 108 -11.03 -4.86 -8.34
N ALA A 109 -11.56 -3.66 -8.07
CA ALA A 109 -11.17 -2.44 -8.78
C ALA A 109 -9.69 -2.10 -8.57
N ALA A 110 -9.17 -2.24 -7.35
CA ALA A 110 -7.75 -2.05 -7.06
C ALA A 110 -6.88 -3.09 -7.79
N GLN A 111 -7.33 -4.33 -7.90
CA GLN A 111 -6.63 -5.37 -8.67
C GLN A 111 -6.62 -5.04 -10.17
N VAL A 112 -7.73 -4.57 -10.73
CA VAL A 112 -7.77 -4.09 -12.12
C VAL A 112 -6.78 -2.95 -12.30
N LEU A 113 -6.80 -1.95 -11.41
CA LEU A 113 -5.89 -0.80 -11.47
C LEU A 113 -4.41 -1.22 -11.42
N SER A 114 -4.07 -2.28 -10.68
CA SER A 114 -2.68 -2.73 -10.53
C SER A 114 -2.18 -3.66 -11.64
N VAL A 115 -3.08 -4.34 -12.38
CA VAL A 115 -2.70 -5.39 -13.34
C VAL A 115 -3.04 -5.03 -14.78
N SER A 116 -4.04 -4.16 -15.01
CA SER A 116 -4.52 -3.81 -16.36
C SER A 116 -3.43 -3.28 -17.27
N ASP A 117 -2.52 -2.46 -16.74
CA ASP A 117 -1.38 -1.91 -17.47
C ASP A 117 -0.58 -3.02 -18.15
N ARG A 118 -0.18 -4.04 -17.38
CA ARG A 118 0.64 -5.16 -17.84
C ARG A 118 -0.09 -6.02 -18.88
N MET A 119 -1.38 -6.29 -18.66
CA MET A 119 -2.20 -7.03 -19.60
C MET A 119 -2.36 -6.28 -20.93
N MET A 120 -2.52 -4.96 -20.88
CA MET A 120 -2.68 -4.13 -22.06
C MET A 120 -1.35 -3.96 -22.80
N ILE A 121 -0.24 -3.75 -22.09
CA ILE A 121 1.11 -3.70 -22.69
C ILE A 121 1.43 -5.03 -23.39
N SER A 122 1.14 -6.18 -22.75
CA SER A 122 1.36 -7.50 -23.39
C SER A 122 0.60 -7.68 -24.70
N ARG A 123 -0.63 -7.16 -24.76
CA ARG A 123 -1.49 -7.31 -25.97
C ARG A 123 -1.23 -6.27 -27.05
N MET A 124 -0.77 -5.07 -26.69
CA MET A 124 -0.68 -3.92 -27.57
C MET A 124 0.74 -3.59 -28.01
N VAL A 125 1.73 -4.07 -27.24
CA VAL A 125 3.16 -3.86 -27.52
C VAL A 125 3.85 -5.22 -27.63
N ASP A 126 4.42 -5.74 -26.53
CA ASP A 126 5.03 -7.06 -26.44
C ASP A 126 5.30 -7.48 -24.99
N ASN A 127 5.75 -8.73 -24.81
CA ASN A 127 6.07 -9.27 -23.49
C ASN A 127 7.40 -8.76 -22.91
N SER A 128 8.35 -8.30 -23.71
CA SER A 128 9.58 -7.68 -23.24
C SER A 128 9.28 -6.36 -22.54
N ALA A 129 8.45 -5.52 -23.18
CA ALA A 129 7.96 -4.28 -22.57
C ALA A 129 7.22 -4.50 -21.23
N VAL A 130 6.44 -5.61 -21.12
CA VAL A 130 5.82 -6.00 -19.83
C VAL A 130 6.88 -6.29 -18.78
N GLY A 131 7.94 -7.01 -19.13
CA GLY A 131 9.06 -7.33 -18.22
C GLY A 131 9.71 -6.06 -17.67
N ILE A 132 10.08 -5.14 -18.56
CA ILE A 132 10.69 -3.84 -18.23
C ILE A 132 9.74 -3.02 -17.34
N TYR A 133 8.50 -2.82 -17.79
CA TYR A 133 7.50 -2.04 -17.05
C TYR A 133 7.24 -2.61 -15.66
N SER A 134 7.03 -3.94 -15.55
CA SER A 134 6.71 -4.60 -14.29
C SER A 134 7.86 -4.51 -13.28
N THR A 135 9.09 -4.64 -13.73
CA THR A 135 10.29 -4.52 -12.87
C THR A 135 10.39 -3.11 -12.31
N LEU A 136 10.33 -2.10 -13.17
CA LEU A 136 10.43 -0.69 -12.75
C LEU A 136 9.24 -0.24 -11.90
N TYR A 137 8.03 -0.73 -12.21
CA TYR A 137 6.85 -0.53 -11.37
C TYR A 137 7.07 -1.12 -9.97
N THR A 138 7.59 -2.34 -9.88
CA THR A 138 7.84 -3.01 -8.60
C THR A 138 8.83 -2.23 -7.75
N VAL A 139 9.93 -1.76 -8.35
CA VAL A 139 10.92 -0.91 -7.66
C VAL A 139 10.26 0.38 -7.16
N SER A 140 9.48 1.07 -8.01
CA SER A 140 8.79 2.31 -7.63
C SER A 140 7.78 2.11 -6.51
N SER A 141 7.19 0.91 -6.43
CA SER A 141 6.16 0.58 -5.44
C SER A 141 6.69 0.07 -4.09
N ILE A 142 8.01 -0.09 -3.93
CA ILE A 142 8.63 -0.51 -2.66
C ILE A 142 8.21 0.43 -1.50
N SER A 143 8.05 1.72 -1.78
CA SER A 143 7.59 2.70 -0.79
C SER A 143 6.26 2.33 -0.13
N LEU A 144 5.38 1.55 -0.80
CA LEU A 144 4.12 1.08 -0.23
C LEU A 144 4.30 0.24 1.04
N LEU A 145 5.42 -0.49 1.16
CA LEU A 145 5.73 -1.24 2.37
C LEU A 145 5.88 -0.31 3.58
N VAL A 146 6.54 0.82 3.37
CA VAL A 146 6.70 1.85 4.40
C VAL A 146 5.35 2.48 4.75
N TRP A 147 4.57 2.85 3.72
CA TRP A 147 3.24 3.41 3.94
C TRP A 147 2.31 2.42 4.65
N SER A 148 2.31 1.15 4.28
CA SER A 148 1.45 0.13 4.92
C SER A 148 1.74 0.01 6.43
N ALA A 149 3.00 0.06 6.84
CA ALA A 149 3.40 0.05 8.24
C ALA A 149 2.96 1.31 8.99
N ILE A 150 3.12 2.48 8.35
CA ILE A 150 2.66 3.77 8.90
C ILE A 150 1.14 3.74 9.08
N ASN A 151 0.39 3.37 8.05
CA ASN A 151 -1.06 3.35 8.05
C ASN A 151 -1.61 2.36 9.09
N ALA A 152 -1.03 1.17 9.18
CA ALA A 152 -1.42 0.17 10.18
C ALA A 152 -1.25 0.66 11.64
N SER A 153 -0.30 1.55 11.88
CA SER A 153 -0.11 2.18 13.20
C SER A 153 -1.01 3.41 13.40
N PHE A 154 -1.33 4.12 12.31
CA PHE A 154 -2.13 5.33 12.34
C PHE A 154 -3.63 5.05 12.52
N ILE A 155 -4.16 3.98 11.93
CA ILE A 155 -5.59 3.62 11.99
C ILE A 155 -6.14 3.56 13.43
N PRO A 156 -5.54 2.82 14.38
CA PRO A 156 -6.04 2.76 15.74
C PRO A 156 -6.03 4.13 16.43
N TYR A 157 -4.99 4.94 16.20
CA TYR A 157 -4.90 6.30 16.72
C TYR A 157 -6.02 7.19 16.13
N LEU A 158 -6.25 7.13 14.83
CA LEU A 158 -7.31 7.86 14.15
C LEU A 158 -8.69 7.52 14.76
N TYR A 159 -9.01 6.23 14.87
CA TYR A 159 -10.32 5.78 15.30
C TYR A 159 -10.62 6.10 16.77
N GLN A 160 -9.61 6.16 17.62
CA GLN A 160 -9.79 6.55 19.02
C GLN A 160 -9.93 8.06 19.21
N ASN A 161 -9.37 8.86 18.32
CA ASN A 161 -9.30 10.31 18.48
C ASN A 161 -10.16 11.09 17.49
N ILE A 162 -10.80 10.44 16.52
CA ILE A 162 -11.55 11.09 15.44
C ILE A 162 -12.67 12.02 15.95
N GLU A 163 -13.21 11.74 17.12
CA GLU A 163 -14.27 12.54 17.75
C GLU A 163 -13.76 13.55 18.78
N SER A 164 -12.58 13.32 19.36
CA SER A 164 -12.08 14.08 20.51
C SER A 164 -11.01 15.11 20.16
N ASP A 165 -10.05 14.79 19.30
CA ASP A 165 -8.86 15.64 19.06
C ASP A 165 -8.49 15.78 17.59
N LYS A 166 -9.31 16.53 16.86
CA LYS A 166 -9.12 16.78 15.42
C LYS A 166 -7.84 17.55 15.09
N ASN A 167 -7.42 18.48 15.95
CA ASN A 167 -6.26 19.30 15.66
C ASN A 167 -4.97 18.48 15.68
N GLU A 168 -4.89 17.51 16.58
CA GLU A 168 -3.79 16.58 16.59
C GLU A 168 -3.83 15.63 15.39
N ILE A 169 -5.01 15.10 15.04
CA ILE A 169 -5.14 14.25 13.84
C ILE A 169 -4.66 15.01 12.59
N LYS A 170 -5.10 16.28 12.40
CA LYS A 170 -4.65 17.13 11.30
C LYS A 170 -3.13 17.29 11.27
N LYS A 171 -2.50 17.48 12.42
CA LYS A 171 -1.05 17.65 12.53
C LYS A 171 -0.28 16.35 12.26
N TYR A 172 -0.72 15.25 12.90
CA TYR A 172 -0.05 13.95 12.73
C TYR A 172 -0.19 13.39 11.32
N SER A 173 -1.38 13.52 10.72
CA SER A 173 -1.61 13.06 9.34
C SER A 173 -0.67 13.76 8.35
N LEU A 174 -0.54 15.09 8.44
CA LEU A 174 0.39 15.84 7.59
C LEU A 174 1.86 15.48 7.84
N LEU A 175 2.24 15.23 9.09
CA LEU A 175 3.61 14.82 9.42
C LEU A 175 3.94 13.44 8.84
N LEU A 176 3.02 12.47 8.97
CA LEU A 176 3.20 11.12 8.42
C LEU A 176 3.21 11.12 6.90
N MET A 177 2.32 11.91 6.29
CA MET A 177 2.28 12.12 4.85
C MET A 177 3.56 12.77 4.33
N GLY A 178 4.09 13.79 5.04
CA GLY A 178 5.35 14.43 4.70
C GLY A 178 6.56 13.49 4.81
N ALA A 179 6.60 12.67 5.86
CA ALA A 179 7.63 11.66 6.01
C ALA A 179 7.58 10.62 4.86
N TYR A 180 6.37 10.20 4.47
CA TYR A 180 6.20 9.29 3.35
C TYR A 180 6.55 9.94 2.00
N ALA A 181 6.24 11.21 1.79
CA ALA A 181 6.64 11.95 0.59
C ALA A 181 8.16 11.97 0.39
N ILE A 182 8.93 12.12 1.49
CA ILE A 182 10.38 12.04 1.44
C ILE A 182 10.85 10.66 1.02
N VAL A 183 10.26 9.59 1.56
CA VAL A 183 10.61 8.22 1.16
C VAL A 183 10.33 7.97 -0.32
N ALA A 184 9.16 8.40 -0.82
CA ALA A 184 8.81 8.28 -2.24
C ALA A 184 9.77 9.08 -3.14
N ALA A 185 10.11 10.30 -2.74
CA ALA A 185 11.07 11.15 -3.45
C ALA A 185 12.48 10.53 -3.46
N LEU A 186 12.98 10.07 -2.31
CA LEU A 186 14.29 9.42 -2.22
C LEU A 186 14.38 8.20 -3.14
N LEU A 187 13.37 7.32 -3.16
CA LEU A 187 13.34 6.18 -4.07
C LEU A 187 13.34 6.62 -5.54
N THR A 188 12.61 7.70 -5.86
CA THR A 188 12.61 8.26 -7.21
C THR A 188 13.99 8.79 -7.59
N PHE A 189 14.64 9.54 -6.72
CA PHE A 189 15.97 10.11 -7.00
C PHE A 189 17.10 9.07 -7.03
N PHE A 190 16.95 7.97 -6.26
CA PHE A 190 17.86 6.83 -6.33
C PHE A 190 17.57 5.86 -7.49
N ALA A 191 16.53 6.08 -8.27
CA ALA A 191 16.12 5.18 -9.33
C ALA A 191 17.25 4.82 -10.33
N PRO A 192 18.11 5.77 -10.81
CA PRO A 192 19.22 5.42 -11.70
C PRO A 192 20.19 4.42 -11.10
N GLU A 193 20.55 4.55 -9.83
CA GLU A 193 21.46 3.64 -9.14
C GLU A 193 20.80 2.28 -8.92
N ILE A 194 19.54 2.28 -8.49
CA ILE A 194 18.78 1.05 -8.25
C ILE A 194 18.67 0.25 -9.56
N VAL A 195 18.31 0.91 -10.66
CA VAL A 195 18.15 0.24 -11.95
C VAL A 195 19.50 -0.27 -12.48
N ARG A 196 20.58 0.51 -12.38
CA ARG A 196 21.92 0.08 -12.80
C ARG A 196 22.45 -1.11 -12.00
N THR A 197 22.03 -1.26 -10.74
CA THR A 197 22.48 -2.35 -9.87
C THR A 197 21.64 -3.62 -10.05
N LEU A 198 20.34 -3.48 -10.32
CA LEU A 198 19.39 -4.59 -10.32
C LEU A 198 18.96 -5.05 -11.72
N ALA A 199 19.20 -4.24 -12.76
CA ALA A 199 18.69 -4.49 -14.11
C ALA A 199 19.78 -4.37 -15.18
N THR A 200 19.52 -4.93 -16.36
CA THR A 200 20.39 -4.85 -17.54
C THR A 200 20.22 -3.52 -18.28
N GLU A 201 21.10 -3.23 -19.26
CA GLU A 201 21.11 -1.97 -19.99
C GLU A 201 19.80 -1.65 -20.71
N GLU A 202 19.04 -2.68 -21.11
CA GLU A 202 17.71 -2.53 -21.76
C GLU A 202 16.69 -1.76 -20.91
N TYR A 203 16.89 -1.71 -19.58
CA TYR A 203 16.01 -1.01 -18.64
C TYR A 203 16.35 0.46 -18.47
N TYR A 204 17.56 0.91 -18.90
CA TYR A 204 18.04 2.26 -18.61
C TYR A 204 17.25 3.34 -19.30
N GLU A 205 16.77 3.11 -20.53
CA GLU A 205 15.91 4.07 -21.23
C GLU A 205 14.51 4.17 -20.62
N ALA A 206 14.04 3.09 -20.01
CA ALA A 206 12.70 3.04 -19.41
C ALA A 206 12.62 3.65 -17.99
N ILE A 207 13.75 4.09 -17.42
CA ILE A 207 13.78 4.65 -16.05
C ILE A 207 12.83 5.83 -15.86
N TYR A 208 12.50 6.53 -16.93
CA TYR A 208 11.59 7.69 -16.93
C TYR A 208 10.13 7.35 -16.61
N ILE A 209 9.77 6.05 -16.54
CA ILE A 209 8.45 5.63 -16.04
C ILE A 209 8.37 5.66 -14.49
N MET A 210 9.51 5.61 -13.79
CA MET A 210 9.54 5.54 -12.32
C MET A 210 8.98 6.79 -11.62
N PRO A 211 9.29 8.04 -12.05
CA PRO A 211 8.74 9.24 -11.44
C PRO A 211 7.21 9.32 -11.43
N PRO A 212 6.48 9.13 -12.56
CA PRO A 212 5.02 9.14 -12.54
C PRO A 212 4.44 7.98 -11.72
N ILE A 213 5.04 6.79 -11.75
CA ILE A 213 4.59 5.67 -10.91
C ILE A 213 4.78 6.01 -9.43
N ALA A 214 5.93 6.54 -9.02
CA ALA A 214 6.18 6.92 -7.63
C ALA A 214 5.21 8.01 -7.14
N GLY A 215 4.89 8.98 -7.98
CA GLY A 215 3.86 9.99 -7.70
C GLY A 215 2.47 9.38 -7.52
N GLY A 216 2.10 8.41 -8.37
CA GLY A 216 0.84 7.66 -8.26
C GLY A 216 0.80 6.81 -6.99
N VAL A 217 1.87 6.06 -6.72
CA VAL A 217 2.03 5.26 -5.51
C VAL A 217 1.94 6.12 -4.24
N PHE A 218 2.53 7.33 -4.25
CA PHE A 218 2.36 8.26 -3.15
C PHE A 218 0.89 8.62 -2.90
N LEU A 219 0.09 8.81 -3.93
CA LEU A 219 -1.34 9.11 -3.79
C LEU A 219 -2.15 8.00 -3.11
N THR A 220 -1.65 6.78 -3.05
CA THR A 220 -2.25 5.71 -2.25
C THR A 220 -2.28 6.07 -0.75
N CYS A 221 -1.32 6.88 -0.29
CA CYS A 221 -1.34 7.44 1.07
C CYS A 221 -2.58 8.32 1.29
N VAL A 222 -2.83 9.25 0.39
CA VAL A 222 -3.99 10.16 0.44
C VAL A 222 -5.28 9.37 0.39
N SER A 223 -5.38 8.44 -0.55
CA SER A 223 -6.51 7.54 -0.73
C SER A 223 -6.80 6.76 0.57
N ASN A 224 -5.82 6.05 1.14
CA ASN A 224 -5.99 5.30 2.38
C ASN A 224 -6.40 6.17 3.57
N MET A 225 -5.92 7.40 3.67
CA MET A 225 -6.35 8.32 4.73
C MET A 225 -7.85 8.58 4.67
N TYR A 226 -8.38 8.91 3.50
CA TYR A 226 -9.82 9.18 3.33
C TYR A 226 -10.66 7.90 3.39
N SER A 227 -10.18 6.77 2.88
CA SER A 227 -10.83 5.47 3.03
C SER A 227 -10.99 5.08 4.49
N ASN A 228 -10.00 5.33 5.35
CA ASN A 228 -10.09 5.03 6.78
C ASN A 228 -11.26 5.76 7.46
N ILE A 229 -11.59 7.00 7.04
CA ILE A 229 -12.77 7.73 7.52
C ILE A 229 -14.05 7.02 7.09
N MET A 230 -14.14 6.63 5.82
CA MET A 230 -15.34 5.95 5.31
C MET A 230 -15.54 4.57 5.95
N ILE A 231 -14.45 3.86 6.28
CA ILE A 231 -14.50 2.60 7.03
C ILE A 231 -15.00 2.85 8.47
N TYR A 232 -14.50 3.89 9.14
CA TYR A 232 -14.93 4.26 10.48
C TYR A 232 -16.45 4.49 10.55
N TYR A 233 -16.99 5.26 9.60
CA TYR A 233 -18.44 5.51 9.50
C TYR A 233 -19.23 4.36 8.81
N LYS A 234 -18.57 3.23 8.49
CA LYS A 234 -19.19 2.04 7.86
C LYS A 234 -19.84 2.35 6.50
N LYS A 235 -19.26 3.28 5.76
CA LYS A 235 -19.75 3.73 4.44
C LYS A 235 -18.82 3.24 3.31
N THR A 236 -18.46 1.97 3.35
CA THR A 236 -17.48 1.36 2.43
C THR A 236 -17.90 1.37 0.95
N GLN A 237 -19.18 1.53 0.65
CA GLN A 237 -19.67 1.67 -0.71
C GLN A 237 -19.07 2.87 -1.46
N TYR A 238 -18.76 3.94 -0.77
CA TYR A 238 -18.14 5.12 -1.39
C TYR A 238 -16.69 4.87 -1.81
N ILE A 239 -15.96 4.04 -1.05
CA ILE A 239 -14.62 3.57 -1.42
C ILE A 239 -14.69 2.78 -2.73
N MET A 240 -15.64 1.84 -2.82
CA MET A 240 -15.86 1.04 -4.02
C MET A 240 -16.15 1.93 -5.25
N TYR A 241 -17.03 2.92 -5.14
CA TYR A 241 -17.36 3.79 -6.27
C TYR A 241 -16.17 4.60 -6.76
N ALA A 242 -15.40 5.20 -5.86
CA ALA A 242 -14.17 5.92 -6.21
C ALA A 242 -13.16 5.02 -6.91
N SER A 243 -12.98 3.79 -6.41
CA SER A 243 -12.03 2.83 -6.98
C SER A 243 -12.47 2.31 -8.36
N ILE A 244 -13.76 2.05 -8.56
CA ILE A 244 -14.28 1.67 -9.87
C ILE A 244 -14.07 2.81 -10.88
N ALA A 245 -14.33 4.06 -10.50
CA ALA A 245 -14.08 5.21 -11.35
C ALA A 245 -12.60 5.34 -11.74
N ALA A 246 -11.69 5.15 -10.78
CA ALA A 246 -10.25 5.17 -11.04
C ALA A 246 -9.81 4.02 -11.98
N ALA A 247 -10.28 2.80 -11.73
CA ALA A 247 -9.97 1.65 -12.57
C ALA A 247 -10.50 1.83 -14.00
N ALA A 248 -11.74 2.30 -14.16
CA ALA A 248 -12.31 2.61 -15.47
C ALA A 248 -11.50 3.70 -16.21
N THR A 249 -11.08 4.75 -15.50
CA THR A 249 -10.21 5.80 -16.04
C THR A 249 -8.87 5.23 -16.50
N ASN A 250 -8.23 4.38 -15.69
CA ASN A 250 -6.95 3.74 -16.03
C ASN A 250 -7.09 2.90 -17.32
N VAL A 251 -8.07 2.01 -17.37
CA VAL A 251 -8.28 1.15 -18.55
C VAL A 251 -8.57 1.97 -19.80
N ALA A 252 -9.44 2.98 -19.69
CA ALA A 252 -9.78 3.84 -20.83
C ALA A 252 -8.56 4.63 -21.33
N LEU A 253 -7.82 5.27 -20.44
CA LEU A 253 -6.62 6.03 -20.82
C LEU A 253 -5.52 5.12 -21.37
N ASN A 254 -5.30 3.94 -20.77
CA ASN A 254 -4.34 2.97 -21.26
C ASN A 254 -4.66 2.55 -22.69
N TYR A 255 -5.94 2.27 -22.99
CA TYR A 255 -6.36 1.86 -24.33
C TYR A 255 -5.94 2.87 -25.40
N PHE A 256 -6.14 4.16 -25.17
CA PHE A 256 -5.79 5.20 -26.13
C PHE A 256 -4.30 5.56 -26.08
N CYS A 257 -3.71 5.67 -24.89
CA CYS A 257 -2.36 6.18 -24.75
C CYS A 257 -1.29 5.13 -25.06
N ILE A 258 -1.47 3.86 -24.68
CA ILE A 258 -0.51 2.80 -25.02
C ILE A 258 -0.48 2.59 -26.53
N ALA A 259 -1.63 2.59 -27.22
CA ALA A 259 -1.71 2.45 -28.68
C ALA A 259 -0.95 3.56 -29.42
N LYS A 260 -0.92 4.78 -28.87
CA LYS A 260 -0.35 5.95 -29.53
C LYS A 260 1.10 6.24 -29.12
N PHE A 261 1.44 6.04 -27.86
CA PHE A 261 2.70 6.47 -27.27
C PHE A 261 3.55 5.32 -26.70
N GLY A 262 3.11 4.07 -26.87
CA GLY A 262 3.80 2.90 -26.37
C GLY A 262 3.64 2.67 -24.86
N TYR A 263 4.34 1.66 -24.32
CA TYR A 263 4.17 1.20 -22.95
C TYR A 263 4.55 2.22 -21.87
N MET A 264 5.42 3.17 -22.18
CA MET A 264 5.81 4.23 -21.21
C MET A 264 4.61 5.10 -20.81
N ALA A 265 3.62 5.26 -21.72
CA ALA A 265 2.41 6.01 -21.42
C ALA A 265 1.59 5.44 -20.25
N ALA A 266 1.67 4.11 -20.04
CA ALA A 266 0.98 3.44 -18.93
C ALA A 266 1.34 4.00 -17.56
N ALA A 267 2.58 4.48 -17.36
CA ALA A 267 3.00 5.09 -16.12
C ALA A 267 2.26 6.43 -15.84
N TYR A 268 2.03 7.23 -16.87
CA TYR A 268 1.33 8.50 -16.75
C TYR A 268 -0.18 8.33 -16.60
N THR A 269 -0.75 7.37 -17.32
CA THR A 269 -2.18 7.04 -17.18
C THR A 269 -2.49 6.47 -15.81
N THR A 270 -1.56 5.69 -15.24
CA THR A 270 -1.63 5.20 -13.87
C THR A 270 -1.57 6.35 -12.85
N LEU A 271 -0.68 7.33 -13.02
CA LEU A 271 -0.67 8.52 -12.19
C LEU A 271 -2.03 9.26 -12.23
N VAL A 272 -2.60 9.46 -13.42
CA VAL A 272 -3.92 10.10 -13.56
C VAL A 272 -5.00 9.29 -12.85
N ALA A 273 -5.01 7.97 -12.98
CA ALA A 273 -5.96 7.11 -12.29
C ALA A 273 -5.85 7.19 -10.77
N TYR A 274 -4.65 7.27 -10.22
CA TYR A 274 -4.44 7.48 -8.78
C TYR A 274 -4.86 8.89 -8.33
N ILE A 275 -4.74 9.91 -9.17
CA ILE A 275 -5.30 11.23 -8.90
C ILE A 275 -6.83 11.16 -8.82
N VAL A 276 -7.48 10.48 -9.75
CA VAL A 276 -8.94 10.27 -9.74
C VAL A 276 -9.37 9.50 -8.49
N LEU A 277 -8.62 8.46 -8.10
CA LEU A 277 -8.87 7.69 -6.89
C LEU A 277 -8.81 8.58 -5.64
N ALA A 278 -7.70 9.30 -5.45
CA ALA A 278 -7.47 10.12 -4.26
C ALA A 278 -8.50 11.27 -4.16
N LEU A 279 -8.81 11.93 -5.26
CA LEU A 279 -9.84 12.98 -5.30
C LEU A 279 -11.23 12.40 -5.05
N GLY A 280 -11.56 11.27 -5.68
CA GLY A 280 -12.85 10.59 -5.50
C GLY A 280 -13.07 10.20 -4.04
N GLU A 281 -12.07 9.62 -3.39
CA GLU A 281 -12.16 9.24 -1.98
C GLU A 281 -12.19 10.45 -1.04
N ALA A 282 -11.45 11.53 -1.34
CA ALA A 282 -11.52 12.77 -0.57
C ALA A 282 -12.92 13.40 -0.63
N VAL A 283 -13.50 13.49 -1.82
CA VAL A 283 -14.86 14.02 -2.01
C VAL A 283 -15.89 13.13 -1.31
N CYS A 284 -15.79 11.82 -1.46
CA CYS A 284 -16.69 10.86 -0.80
C CYS A 284 -16.58 10.95 0.72
N ALA A 285 -15.37 11.02 1.27
CA ALA A 285 -15.16 11.16 2.72
C ALA A 285 -15.72 12.48 3.24
N HIS A 286 -15.57 13.58 2.50
CA HIS A 286 -16.19 14.86 2.86
C HIS A 286 -17.73 14.78 2.89
N VAL A 287 -18.34 14.13 1.89
CA VAL A 287 -19.79 13.89 1.85
C VAL A 287 -20.25 13.04 3.06
N VAL A 288 -19.48 12.00 3.40
CA VAL A 288 -19.77 11.14 4.56
C VAL A 288 -19.67 11.94 5.85
N CYS A 289 -18.60 12.69 6.08
CA CYS A 289 -18.42 13.53 7.26
C CYS A 289 -19.54 14.56 7.41
N LYS A 290 -19.93 15.21 6.31
CA LYS A 290 -21.04 16.18 6.31
C LYS A 290 -22.38 15.55 6.71
N LYS A 291 -22.67 14.33 6.25
CA LYS A 291 -23.89 13.61 6.59
C LYS A 291 -23.93 13.12 8.03
N GLU A 292 -22.79 12.66 8.56
CA GLU A 292 -22.72 12.04 9.90
C GLU A 292 -22.53 13.08 11.02
N ARG A 293 -21.88 14.21 10.74
CA ARG A 293 -21.42 15.19 11.76
C ARG A 293 -21.73 16.66 11.45
N GLY A 294 -22.30 16.96 10.30
CA GLY A 294 -22.64 18.32 9.88
C GLY A 294 -21.62 18.98 8.95
N ALA A 295 -22.03 20.13 8.39
CA ALA A 295 -21.34 20.77 7.25
C ALA A 295 -19.88 21.20 7.52
N ASN A 296 -19.53 21.50 8.77
CA ASN A 296 -18.22 22.04 9.14
C ASN A 296 -17.28 21.01 9.78
N TYR A 297 -17.61 19.71 9.66
CA TYR A 297 -16.82 18.66 10.27
C TYR A 297 -15.74 18.18 9.29
N GLU A 298 -14.49 18.48 9.58
CA GLU A 298 -13.31 18.04 8.84
C GLU A 298 -12.40 17.24 9.75
N VAL A 299 -12.05 16.02 9.34
CA VAL A 299 -11.08 15.17 10.04
C VAL A 299 -9.65 15.59 9.69
N TYR A 300 -9.39 15.86 8.42
CA TYR A 300 -8.11 16.35 7.91
C TYR A 300 -8.21 17.81 7.48
N ASN A 301 -7.05 18.45 7.29
CA ASN A 301 -6.96 19.74 6.61
C ASN A 301 -6.85 19.49 5.11
N ASP A 302 -8.00 19.42 4.40
CA ASP A 302 -8.06 19.05 2.98
C ASP A 302 -7.19 19.94 2.09
N LYS A 303 -7.11 21.25 2.39
CA LYS A 303 -6.24 22.18 1.65
C LYS A 303 -4.76 21.83 1.82
N ALA A 304 -4.33 21.54 3.04
CA ALA A 304 -2.94 21.18 3.32
C ALA A 304 -2.59 19.80 2.76
N VAL A 305 -3.51 18.84 2.84
CA VAL A 305 -3.35 17.50 2.23
C VAL A 305 -3.23 17.62 0.72
N GLY A 306 -4.10 18.39 0.07
CA GLY A 306 -4.07 18.61 -1.37
C GLY A 306 -2.77 19.32 -1.83
N LEU A 307 -2.36 20.38 -1.11
CA LEU A 307 -1.10 21.07 -1.41
C LEU A 307 0.11 20.13 -1.27
N MET A 308 0.16 19.34 -0.19
CA MET A 308 1.25 18.39 0.02
C MET A 308 1.25 17.29 -1.04
N ALA A 309 0.08 16.81 -1.47
CA ALA A 309 -0.03 15.85 -2.55
C ALA A 309 0.52 16.38 -3.86
N VAL A 310 0.14 17.61 -4.24
CA VAL A 310 0.67 18.27 -5.43
C VAL A 310 2.18 18.47 -5.34
N MET A 311 2.69 18.94 -4.20
CA MET A 311 4.14 19.11 -4.00
C MET A 311 4.89 17.77 -4.09
N ALA A 312 4.37 16.71 -3.51
CA ALA A 312 5.00 15.39 -3.57
C ALA A 312 5.02 14.83 -5.00
N ILE A 313 3.93 14.97 -5.76
CA ILE A 313 3.87 14.56 -7.17
C ILE A 313 4.89 15.36 -7.99
N LEU A 314 4.92 16.68 -7.84
CA LEU A 314 5.87 17.54 -8.56
C LEU A 314 7.31 17.22 -8.19
N LEU A 315 7.58 16.90 -6.92
CA LEU A 315 8.89 16.48 -6.46
C LEU A 315 9.30 15.14 -7.10
N CYS A 316 8.41 14.15 -7.16
CA CYS A 316 8.68 12.90 -7.87
C CYS A 316 8.90 13.14 -9.37
N LEU A 317 8.01 13.90 -10.03
CA LEU A 317 8.12 14.21 -11.45
C LEU A 317 9.39 15.01 -11.79
N SER A 318 9.89 15.80 -10.86
CA SER A 318 11.15 16.53 -11.07
C SER A 318 12.35 15.60 -11.31
N GLY A 319 12.26 14.31 -10.90
CA GLY A 319 13.22 13.26 -11.24
C GLY A 319 13.46 13.14 -12.73
N LEU A 320 12.46 13.41 -13.59
CA LEU A 320 12.60 13.42 -15.05
C LEU A 320 13.69 14.39 -15.52
N ILE A 321 13.89 15.51 -14.83
CA ILE A 321 14.88 16.51 -15.15
C ILE A 321 16.23 16.16 -14.51
N TRP A 322 16.20 15.75 -13.24
CA TRP A 322 17.42 15.56 -12.44
C TRP A 322 18.19 14.28 -12.73
N TYR A 323 17.62 13.30 -13.45
CA TYR A 323 18.31 12.07 -13.79
C TYR A 323 19.60 12.31 -14.61
N GLN A 324 19.65 13.38 -15.37
CA GLN A 324 20.82 13.75 -16.18
C GLN A 324 21.93 14.44 -15.33
N TYR A 325 21.60 15.00 -14.16
CA TYR A 325 22.52 15.80 -13.35
C TYR A 325 22.86 15.10 -12.01
N ALA A 326 23.78 14.12 -12.06
CA ALA A 326 24.10 13.29 -10.90
C ALA A 326 24.48 14.09 -9.64
N VAL A 327 25.33 15.11 -9.76
CA VAL A 327 25.83 15.92 -8.62
C VAL A 327 24.68 16.64 -7.91
N LEU A 328 23.81 17.30 -8.67
CA LEU A 328 22.67 18.03 -8.13
C LEU A 328 21.66 17.04 -7.48
N ARG A 329 21.46 15.89 -8.10
CA ARG A 329 20.59 14.86 -7.59
C ARG A 329 21.08 14.31 -6.24
N TYR A 330 22.37 14.04 -6.07
CA TYR A 330 22.92 13.64 -4.77
C TYR A 330 22.78 14.74 -3.72
N GLY A 331 22.91 16.01 -4.10
CA GLY A 331 22.62 17.12 -3.20
C GLY A 331 21.17 17.10 -2.69
N ILE A 332 20.20 16.86 -3.58
CA ILE A 332 18.78 16.73 -3.22
C ILE A 332 18.55 15.52 -2.31
N ILE A 333 19.18 14.38 -2.58
CA ILE A 333 19.11 13.17 -1.75
C ILE A 333 19.62 13.46 -0.33
N ILE A 334 20.78 14.08 -0.20
CA ILE A 334 21.36 14.43 1.11
C ILE A 334 20.43 15.37 1.89
N ALA A 335 19.92 16.41 1.22
CA ALA A 335 18.94 17.33 1.83
C ALA A 335 17.66 16.59 2.25
N GLY A 336 17.13 15.70 1.41
CA GLY A 336 15.97 14.87 1.71
C GLY A 336 16.20 13.95 2.90
N CYS A 337 17.35 13.30 3.00
CA CYS A 337 17.74 12.48 4.15
C CYS A 337 17.82 13.31 5.44
N ALA A 338 18.40 14.51 5.40
CA ALA A 338 18.49 15.39 6.56
C ALA A 338 17.10 15.84 7.04
N VAL A 339 16.22 16.25 6.12
CA VAL A 339 14.83 16.62 6.45
C VAL A 339 14.07 15.39 6.98
N GLY A 340 14.24 14.23 6.38
CA GLY A 340 13.64 12.96 6.83
C GLY A 340 14.06 12.59 8.25
N ALA A 341 15.34 12.74 8.59
CA ALA A 341 15.86 12.51 9.93
C ALA A 341 15.24 13.46 10.98
N VAL A 342 15.11 14.75 10.63
CA VAL A 342 14.47 15.75 11.50
C VAL A 342 12.99 15.43 11.72
N LEU A 343 12.26 15.06 10.67
CA LEU A 343 10.84 14.68 10.79
C LEU A 343 10.67 13.39 11.59
N GLY A 344 11.51 12.38 11.34
CA GLY A 344 11.52 11.14 12.12
C GLY A 344 11.78 11.38 13.60
N TYR A 345 12.76 12.22 13.93
CA TYR A 345 13.02 12.64 15.30
C TYR A 345 11.81 13.34 15.97
N ARG A 346 11.14 14.23 15.23
CA ARG A 346 9.91 14.89 15.72
C ARG A 346 8.79 13.88 16.01
N VAL A 347 8.58 12.90 15.13
CA VAL A 347 7.58 11.82 15.35
C VAL A 347 7.88 11.04 16.63
N ILE A 348 9.13 10.64 16.82
CA ILE A 348 9.57 9.88 18.00
C ILE A 348 9.41 10.72 19.30
N LYS A 349 9.80 11.98 19.24
CA LYS A 349 9.67 12.89 20.40
C LYS A 349 8.22 13.12 20.80
N MET A 350 7.33 13.26 19.84
CA MET A 350 5.89 13.42 20.11
C MET A 350 5.26 12.17 20.74
N ARG A 351 5.75 10.98 20.40
CA ARG A 351 5.32 9.72 21.03
C ARG A 351 5.72 9.63 22.51
N LYS A 352 6.94 10.07 22.87
CA LYS A 352 7.45 10.03 24.25
C LYS A 352 6.76 11.01 25.21
N VAL A 353 6.14 12.06 24.70
CA VAL A 353 5.41 13.05 25.54
C VAL A 353 4.00 12.55 25.92
N LYS A 354 3.49 11.50 25.25
CA LYS A 354 2.15 10.93 25.48
C LYS A 354 2.15 9.59 26.24
N GLN A 355 3.33 9.04 26.54
CA GLN A 355 3.51 7.93 27.50
C GLN A 355 3.84 8.48 28.90
#